data_2a834b0b2938dad55a088ee105b32ebb
#
_entry.id   2a834b0b2938dad55a088ee105b32ebb
#
_cell.length_a   1.000
_cell.length_b   1.000
_cell.length_c   1.000
_cell.angle_alpha   90.00
_cell.angle_beta   90.00
_cell.angle_gamma   90.00
#
_symmetry.space_group_name_H-M   'P 1'
#
loop_
_entity.id
_entity.type
_entity.pdbx_description
1 polymer ?
#
loop_
_entity_poly.entity_id
_entity_poly.type
_entity_poly.pdbx_seq_one_letter_code
_entity_poly.pdbx_strand_id
1 'polypeptide(L)'
;TCAELVGNHSLGIEERGSANILVADGNVPLGESTCISCGNCVQVCPTGALIDRRSMYQGRETDLTHTNSICMDCSVGCYRVVKTRDNRLVRIDGDMDATFADGLLCEMGRYNPVKENRVRVNEPLIRREGKLQPISWDDALNVVSTQLKAHDSTEIKAYISGRQSIENLSTFQNFFKDNYKVGQTALFGHDESAAVSIELAREFGAFESDLGALEEADAAVILGADLVDDYPVAGFMLKRKPGELFNMVLVTKEENKLADNFSNRLVSVGENYEQIINLLACHKTAGSCEETDQIIAEEGLAARRAYRLLESVQTWQHPVIIVGKDFAKLENLETLKKLIRYSQEVGAKVIIMKGDTNSFAASLLGLEVNPEMGESPVAFYAIGDGHACHHAVDGMKNGGFKIVQTSYMDEFAELADVILPSKIWAEEEGHYLTTDGRIELNRQALIPGVQQRSVSEVLAGLAEKSGFSLQSDWQAVVTDKISSIVLA
;
A
#
# COMPACT_ATOMS: atom_id res chain seq x y z
N THR A 1 3.19 -9.61 -23.24
CA THR A 1 3.35 -8.88 -21.95
C THR A 1 2.03 -8.21 -21.54
N CYS A 2 1.44 -7.32 -22.39
CA CYS A 2 0.22 -6.61 -22.02
C CYS A 2 -0.96 -7.56 -21.76
N ALA A 3 -1.18 -8.53 -22.65
CA ALA A 3 -2.23 -9.54 -22.49
C ALA A 3 -1.88 -10.62 -21.47
N GLU A 4 -0.69 -11.22 -21.54
CA GLU A 4 -0.35 -12.45 -20.83
C GLU A 4 0.17 -12.23 -19.40
N LEU A 5 0.86 -11.10 -19.13
CA LEU A 5 1.41 -10.81 -17.80
C LEU A 5 0.56 -9.80 -17.02
N VAL A 6 -0.02 -8.82 -17.71
CA VAL A 6 -0.81 -7.76 -17.08
C VAL A 6 -2.32 -8.03 -17.17
N GLY A 7 -2.74 -8.82 -18.17
CA GLY A 7 -4.15 -9.10 -18.42
C GLY A 7 -4.97 -7.88 -18.92
N ASN A 8 -4.28 -6.86 -19.47
CA ASN A 8 -4.97 -5.60 -19.84
C ASN A 8 -5.38 -5.52 -21.32
N HIS A 9 -4.73 -6.29 -22.22
CA HIS A 9 -5.06 -6.43 -23.64
C HIS A 9 -5.07 -5.14 -24.49
N SER A 10 -4.61 -4.01 -23.99
CA SER A 10 -4.58 -2.74 -24.75
C SER A 10 -3.63 -2.78 -25.95
N LEU A 11 -2.58 -3.60 -25.92
CA LEU A 11 -1.64 -3.76 -27.05
C LEU A 11 -1.93 -5.03 -27.81
N GLY A 12 -2.11 -4.92 -29.12
CA GLY A 12 -2.33 -6.00 -30.04
C GLY A 12 -1.46 -5.87 -31.30
N ILE A 13 -1.55 -6.85 -32.18
CA ILE A 13 -0.90 -6.84 -33.49
C ILE A 13 -2.00 -6.79 -34.53
N GLU A 14 -1.93 -5.81 -35.41
CA GLU A 14 -2.73 -5.69 -36.59
C GLU A 14 -1.93 -6.17 -37.81
N GLU A 15 -2.62 -6.71 -38.83
CA GLU A 15 -2.07 -7.32 -40.01
C GLU A 15 -1.26 -8.61 -39.75
N ARG A 16 -0.58 -9.11 -40.77
CA ARG A 16 0.24 -10.34 -40.67
C ARG A 16 1.47 -10.27 -41.59
N GLY A 17 2.46 -11.12 -41.32
CA GLY A 17 3.68 -11.19 -42.08
C GLY A 17 4.53 -9.92 -41.97
N SER A 18 5.06 -9.41 -43.08
CA SER A 18 5.87 -8.20 -43.10
C SER A 18 5.09 -6.90 -42.85
N ALA A 19 3.76 -6.97 -42.86
CA ALA A 19 2.86 -5.84 -42.59
C ALA A 19 2.46 -5.73 -41.13
N ASN A 20 2.91 -6.64 -40.22
CA ASN A 20 2.58 -6.60 -38.81
C ASN A 20 2.96 -5.26 -38.18
N ILE A 21 1.98 -4.64 -37.53
CA ILE A 21 2.20 -3.43 -36.74
C ILE A 21 1.63 -3.63 -35.33
N LEU A 22 2.34 -3.06 -34.34
CA LEU A 22 1.87 -3.00 -32.98
C LEU A 22 0.90 -1.83 -32.83
N VAL A 23 -0.31 -2.10 -32.37
CA VAL A 23 -1.39 -1.11 -32.23
C VAL A 23 -1.94 -1.13 -30.82
N ALA A 24 -2.55 -0.02 -30.42
CA ALA A 24 -3.32 0.09 -29.19
C ALA A 24 -4.82 0.21 -29.53
N ASP A 25 -5.67 -0.64 -28.97
CA ASP A 25 -7.14 -0.62 -29.06
C ASP A 25 -7.70 -0.27 -30.45
N GLY A 26 -7.34 -0.99 -31.49
CA GLY A 26 -7.83 -0.71 -32.84
C GLY A 26 -7.18 0.52 -33.49
N ASN A 27 -5.92 0.77 -33.16
CA ASN A 27 -5.02 1.78 -33.75
C ASN A 27 -5.29 3.24 -33.31
N VAL A 28 -5.65 3.43 -32.04
CA VAL A 28 -5.67 4.77 -31.43
C VAL A 28 -4.33 5.12 -30.79
N PRO A 29 -4.01 6.40 -30.54
CA PRO A 29 -2.85 6.79 -29.75
C PRO A 29 -2.86 6.14 -28.37
N LEU A 30 -1.69 5.69 -27.87
CA LEU A 30 -1.59 4.95 -26.60
C LEU A 30 -2.21 5.72 -25.42
N GLY A 31 -2.11 7.04 -25.39
CA GLY A 31 -2.74 7.88 -24.34
C GLY A 31 -4.26 8.02 -24.43
N GLU A 32 -4.89 7.56 -25.52
CA GLU A 32 -6.34 7.56 -25.73
C GLU A 32 -6.92 6.14 -25.65
N SER A 33 -6.05 5.15 -25.43
CA SER A 33 -6.41 3.74 -25.34
C SER A 33 -6.77 3.32 -23.92
N THR A 34 -7.19 2.07 -23.73
CA THR A 34 -7.42 1.45 -22.42
C THR A 34 -6.11 1.15 -21.65
N CYS A 35 -4.98 1.67 -22.10
CA CYS A 35 -3.66 1.47 -21.47
C CYS A 35 -3.64 2.04 -20.05
N ILE A 36 -3.28 1.18 -19.10
CA ILE A 36 -3.15 1.53 -17.67
C ILE A 36 -1.77 2.11 -17.30
N SER A 37 -0.97 2.50 -18.26
CA SER A 37 0.36 3.14 -18.07
C SER A 37 1.34 2.36 -17.17
N CYS A 38 1.24 1.03 -17.06
CA CYS A 38 2.11 0.23 -16.19
C CYS A 38 3.56 0.16 -16.64
N GLY A 39 3.85 0.38 -17.95
CA GLY A 39 5.20 0.42 -18.52
C GLY A 39 5.90 -0.95 -18.65
N ASN A 40 5.25 -2.07 -18.34
CA ASN A 40 5.87 -3.39 -18.44
C ASN A 40 6.25 -3.77 -19.88
N CYS A 41 5.49 -3.30 -20.88
CA CYS A 41 5.83 -3.45 -22.30
C CYS A 41 7.06 -2.62 -22.71
N VAL A 42 7.27 -1.46 -22.08
CA VAL A 42 8.45 -0.62 -22.30
C VAL A 42 9.70 -1.31 -21.77
N GLN A 43 9.63 -1.86 -20.57
CA GLN A 43 10.77 -2.54 -19.92
C GLN A 43 11.30 -3.72 -20.73
N VAL A 44 10.42 -4.51 -21.36
CA VAL A 44 10.80 -5.72 -22.10
C VAL A 44 11.03 -5.49 -23.59
N CYS A 45 10.88 -4.27 -24.10
CA CYS A 45 11.01 -3.98 -25.53
C CYS A 45 12.49 -3.99 -25.96
N PRO A 46 12.97 -5.01 -26.71
CA PRO A 46 14.39 -5.13 -27.03
C PRO A 46 14.83 -4.19 -28.15
N THR A 47 13.88 -3.66 -28.93
CA THR A 47 14.17 -2.84 -30.12
C THR A 47 14.07 -1.34 -29.88
N GLY A 48 13.56 -0.93 -28.68
CA GLY A 48 13.30 0.47 -28.37
C GLY A 48 12.12 1.08 -29.16
N ALA A 49 11.23 0.23 -29.71
CA ALA A 49 10.00 0.70 -30.34
C ALA A 49 9.02 1.30 -29.31
N LEU A 50 9.05 0.76 -28.09
CA LEU A 50 8.38 1.33 -26.92
C LEU A 50 9.46 1.89 -25.99
N ILE A 51 9.41 3.18 -25.72
CA ILE A 51 10.38 3.87 -24.86
C ILE A 51 9.69 4.80 -23.88
N ASP A 52 10.30 5.00 -22.73
CA ASP A 52 9.93 6.05 -21.80
C ASP A 52 10.53 7.39 -22.25
N ARG A 53 9.67 8.34 -22.63
CA ARG A 53 10.10 9.66 -23.10
C ARG A 53 10.84 10.48 -22.05
N ARG A 54 10.64 10.23 -20.76
CA ARG A 54 11.27 11.00 -19.68
C ARG A 54 12.71 10.60 -19.47
N SER A 55 13.00 9.30 -19.53
CA SER A 55 14.36 8.77 -19.39
C SER A 55 15.16 8.83 -20.68
N MET A 56 14.49 9.09 -21.81
CA MET A 56 15.15 9.19 -23.12
C MET A 56 16.22 10.29 -23.11
N TYR A 57 17.42 9.96 -23.59
CA TYR A 57 18.60 10.85 -23.65
C TYR A 57 19.20 11.26 -22.29
N GLN A 58 18.79 10.68 -21.18
CA GLN A 58 19.36 10.99 -19.85
C GLN A 58 20.59 10.14 -19.48
N GLY A 59 20.98 9.23 -20.32
CA GLY A 59 22.16 8.37 -20.16
C GLY A 59 22.01 7.07 -20.95
N ARG A 60 23.14 6.41 -21.20
CA ARG A 60 23.13 5.03 -21.69
C ARG A 60 22.94 4.11 -20.50
N GLU A 61 22.48 2.89 -20.72
CA GLU A 61 22.30 1.89 -19.64
C GLU A 61 23.58 1.68 -18.83
N THR A 62 24.73 1.71 -19.51
CA THR A 62 26.08 1.60 -18.90
C THR A 62 26.49 2.80 -18.04
N ASP A 63 25.81 3.93 -18.18
CA ASP A 63 26.13 5.16 -17.44
C ASP A 63 25.27 5.30 -16.19
N LEU A 64 24.32 4.39 -15.98
CA LEU A 64 23.38 4.42 -14.87
C LEU A 64 23.86 3.56 -13.71
N THR A 65 23.67 4.05 -12.49
CA THR A 65 23.81 3.26 -11.28
C THR A 65 22.49 2.55 -11.01
N HIS A 66 22.55 1.25 -10.75
CA HIS A 66 21.40 0.41 -10.47
C HIS A 66 21.34 0.10 -8.97
N THR A 67 20.21 0.39 -8.34
CA THR A 67 19.98 0.12 -6.92
C THR A 67 18.69 -0.67 -6.75
N ASN A 68 18.80 -1.90 -6.21
CA ASN A 68 17.64 -2.71 -5.90
C ASN A 68 16.88 -2.11 -4.71
N SER A 69 15.57 -2.04 -4.82
CA SER A 69 14.67 -1.41 -3.88
C SER A 69 13.30 -2.07 -3.95
N ILE A 70 12.41 -1.66 -3.08
CA ILE A 70 10.99 -2.03 -3.15
C ILE A 70 10.12 -0.81 -3.39
N CYS A 71 8.92 -1.03 -3.89
CA CYS A 71 7.89 0.00 -4.02
C CYS A 71 7.19 0.23 -2.68
N MET A 72 6.95 1.49 -2.32
CA MET A 72 6.29 1.90 -1.07
C MET A 72 4.92 2.55 -1.31
N ASP A 73 4.29 2.34 -2.47
CA ASP A 73 3.01 2.98 -2.76
C ASP A 73 1.81 2.18 -2.23
N CYS A 74 1.96 0.86 -2.07
CA CYS A 74 0.99 0.01 -1.39
C CYS A 74 1.69 -1.18 -0.72
N SER A 75 0.96 -1.94 0.09
CA SER A 75 1.49 -3.05 0.88
C SER A 75 1.91 -4.29 0.08
N VAL A 76 1.73 -4.33 -1.25
CA VAL A 76 2.25 -5.41 -2.10
C VAL A 76 3.77 -5.46 -2.11
N GLY A 77 4.45 -4.30 -2.03
CA GLY A 77 5.90 -4.25 -1.93
C GLY A 77 6.61 -4.84 -3.15
N CYS A 78 6.26 -4.40 -4.36
CA CYS A 78 6.86 -4.91 -5.61
C CYS A 78 8.35 -4.57 -5.68
N TYR A 79 9.17 -5.55 -6.10
CA TYR A 79 10.60 -5.33 -6.30
C TYR A 79 10.88 -4.46 -7.51
N ARG A 80 11.80 -3.50 -7.35
CA ARG A 80 12.18 -2.55 -8.40
C ARG A 80 13.67 -2.27 -8.42
N VAL A 81 14.16 -1.88 -9.58
CA VAL A 81 15.53 -1.37 -9.80
C VAL A 81 15.44 0.13 -10.06
N VAL A 82 16.00 0.90 -9.16
CA VAL A 82 16.10 2.36 -9.25
C VAL A 82 17.34 2.71 -10.05
N LYS A 83 17.17 3.40 -11.17
CA LYS A 83 18.28 3.80 -12.06
C LYS A 83 18.56 5.27 -11.91
N THR A 84 19.77 5.59 -11.49
CA THR A 84 20.22 6.96 -11.20
C THR A 84 21.44 7.35 -11.98
N ARG A 85 21.61 8.66 -12.20
CA ARG A 85 22.82 9.27 -12.78
C ARG A 85 23.03 10.66 -12.20
N ASP A 86 24.23 11.00 -11.85
CA ASP A 86 24.62 12.32 -11.32
C ASP A 86 23.69 12.76 -10.17
N ASN A 87 23.40 11.84 -9.25
CA ASN A 87 22.48 12.01 -8.12
C ASN A 87 21.05 12.42 -8.53
N ARG A 88 20.57 11.93 -9.66
CA ARG A 88 19.21 12.16 -10.18
C ARG A 88 18.53 10.84 -10.51
N LEU A 89 17.27 10.74 -10.20
CA LEU A 89 16.43 9.62 -10.61
C LEU A 89 16.16 9.71 -12.11
N VAL A 90 16.58 8.71 -12.87
CA VAL A 90 16.40 8.64 -14.31
C VAL A 90 15.16 7.82 -14.66
N ARG A 91 15.06 6.58 -14.15
CA ARG A 91 13.89 5.74 -14.32
C ARG A 91 13.83 4.64 -13.27
N ILE A 92 12.68 3.99 -13.17
CA ILE A 92 12.47 2.82 -12.33
C ILE A 92 11.98 1.68 -13.20
N ASP A 93 12.67 0.53 -13.10
CA ASP A 93 12.26 -0.73 -13.73
C ASP A 93 11.86 -1.75 -12.65
N GLY A 94 11.01 -2.71 -13.00
CA GLY A 94 10.78 -3.86 -12.13
C GLY A 94 12.00 -4.77 -12.11
N ASP A 95 12.25 -5.39 -10.97
CA ASP A 95 13.34 -6.35 -10.80
C ASP A 95 12.91 -7.71 -11.37
N MET A 96 13.41 -8.05 -12.55
CA MET A 96 13.05 -9.31 -13.24
C MET A 96 13.73 -10.55 -12.64
N ASP A 97 14.72 -10.35 -11.79
CA ASP A 97 15.42 -11.44 -11.08
C ASP A 97 14.80 -11.71 -9.70
N ALA A 98 13.80 -10.91 -9.31
CA ALA A 98 13.12 -11.07 -8.03
C ALA A 98 12.17 -12.29 -8.03
N THR A 99 11.98 -12.86 -6.85
CA THR A 99 11.16 -14.05 -6.63
C THR A 99 9.65 -13.79 -6.65
N PHE A 100 9.22 -12.53 -6.64
CA PHE A 100 7.82 -12.13 -6.64
C PHE A 100 7.49 -11.23 -7.82
N ALA A 101 6.38 -11.53 -8.48
CA ALA A 101 5.76 -10.74 -9.55
C ALA A 101 6.61 -10.53 -10.82
N ASP A 102 7.71 -11.28 -11.03
CA ASP A 102 8.49 -11.33 -12.29
C ASP A 102 8.86 -9.95 -12.87
N GLY A 103 9.16 -8.98 -12.03
CA GLY A 103 9.48 -7.61 -12.42
C GLY A 103 8.27 -6.78 -12.87
N LEU A 104 7.05 -7.19 -12.55
CA LEU A 104 5.86 -6.39 -12.81
C LEU A 104 5.81 -5.17 -11.87
N LEU A 105 5.49 -4.03 -12.47
CA LEU A 105 5.16 -2.79 -11.75
C LEU A 105 3.88 -2.18 -12.31
N CYS A 106 3.18 -1.44 -11.48
CA CYS A 106 2.10 -0.56 -11.91
C CYS A 106 2.61 0.86 -12.22
N GLU A 107 1.73 1.75 -12.64
CA GLU A 107 2.07 3.15 -12.90
C GLU A 107 2.63 3.84 -11.65
N MET A 108 2.01 3.59 -10.48
CA MET A 108 2.41 4.18 -9.19
C MET A 108 3.87 3.87 -8.87
N GLY A 109 4.27 2.60 -8.89
CA GLY A 109 5.63 2.18 -8.56
C GLY A 109 6.69 2.55 -9.60
N ARG A 110 6.29 2.69 -10.87
CA ARG A 110 7.22 2.96 -11.98
C ARG A 110 7.38 4.44 -12.29
N TYR A 111 6.29 5.16 -12.46
CA TYR A 111 6.30 6.50 -13.02
C TYR A 111 6.03 7.62 -12.01
N ASN A 112 5.21 7.39 -11.00
CA ASN A 112 4.87 8.45 -10.06
C ASN A 112 6.09 9.01 -9.32
N PRO A 113 7.06 8.18 -8.84
CA PRO A 113 8.24 8.73 -8.18
C PRO A 113 9.12 9.59 -9.09
N VAL A 114 9.04 9.36 -10.42
CA VAL A 114 9.78 10.15 -11.43
C VAL A 114 9.00 11.41 -11.85
N LYS A 115 7.69 11.44 -11.56
CA LYS A 115 6.79 12.55 -11.90
C LYS A 115 6.68 13.62 -10.81
N GLU A 116 7.41 13.49 -9.70
CA GLU A 116 7.30 14.41 -8.57
C GLU A 116 7.54 15.86 -8.99
N ASN A 117 6.57 16.72 -8.75
CA ASN A 117 6.60 18.13 -9.14
C ASN A 117 6.48 19.09 -7.94
N ARG A 118 6.25 18.55 -6.72
CA ARG A 118 6.16 19.38 -5.52
C ARG A 118 7.51 20.04 -5.21
N VAL A 119 7.49 21.24 -4.67
CA VAL A 119 8.71 21.97 -4.28
C VAL A 119 9.35 21.29 -3.08
N ARG A 120 10.62 20.94 -3.18
CA ARG A 120 11.40 20.31 -2.11
C ARG A 120 11.59 21.27 -0.93
N VAL A 121 11.39 20.78 0.30
CA VAL A 121 11.79 21.47 1.52
C VAL A 121 13.29 21.26 1.70
N ASN A 122 14.06 22.35 1.65
CA ASN A 122 15.52 22.28 1.65
C ASN A 122 16.18 22.71 2.97
N GLU A 123 15.44 23.34 3.86
CA GLU A 123 15.93 23.81 5.15
C GLU A 123 14.79 23.89 6.17
N PRO A 124 15.07 23.87 7.49
CA PRO A 124 14.03 24.05 8.51
C PRO A 124 13.38 25.43 8.39
N LEU A 125 12.05 25.49 8.52
CA LEU A 125 11.28 26.71 8.44
C LEU A 125 10.43 26.91 9.70
N ILE A 126 10.24 28.15 10.09
CA ILE A 126 9.34 28.56 11.18
C ILE A 126 8.36 29.64 10.70
N ARG A 127 7.13 29.59 11.16
CA ARG A 127 6.14 30.60 10.88
C ARG A 127 6.24 31.77 11.84
N ARG A 128 6.56 32.97 11.31
CA ARG A 128 6.59 34.23 12.05
C ARG A 128 5.75 35.25 11.30
N GLU A 129 4.85 35.90 12.00
CA GLU A 129 3.95 36.90 11.41
C GLU A 129 3.21 36.39 10.15
N GLY A 130 2.78 35.11 10.19
CA GLY A 130 2.06 34.45 9.12
C GLY A 130 2.92 33.95 7.92
N LYS A 131 4.25 34.19 7.94
CA LYS A 131 5.17 33.79 6.86
C LYS A 131 6.18 32.74 7.34
N LEU A 132 6.45 31.74 6.51
CA LEU A 132 7.51 30.77 6.73
C LEU A 132 8.87 31.44 6.47
N GLN A 133 9.81 31.30 7.42
CA GLN A 133 11.15 31.86 7.38
C GLN A 133 12.17 30.77 7.73
N PRO A 134 13.32 30.73 7.05
CA PRO A 134 14.40 29.80 7.37
C PRO A 134 14.93 29.97 8.82
N ILE A 135 15.25 28.85 9.45
CA ILE A 135 15.96 28.80 10.74
C ILE A 135 17.00 27.70 10.75
N SER A 136 17.93 27.75 11.69
CA SER A 136 18.91 26.67 11.87
C SER A 136 18.24 25.42 12.43
N TRP A 137 18.85 24.24 12.20
CA TRP A 137 18.40 22.99 12.79
C TRP A 137 18.40 23.05 14.33
N ASP A 138 19.40 23.67 14.92
CA ASP A 138 19.48 23.80 16.39
C ASP A 138 18.33 24.62 16.94
N ASP A 139 18.03 25.75 16.32
CA ASP A 139 16.87 26.58 16.70
C ASP A 139 15.55 25.84 16.48
N ALA A 140 15.39 25.13 15.36
CA ALA A 140 14.19 24.35 15.09
C ALA A 140 13.95 23.28 16.16
N LEU A 141 14.99 22.49 16.49
CA LEU A 141 14.89 21.47 17.54
C LEU A 141 14.65 22.10 18.92
N ASN A 142 15.23 23.28 19.23
CA ASN A 142 14.98 23.99 20.48
C ASN A 142 13.50 24.45 20.57
N VAL A 143 12.95 25.01 19.49
CA VAL A 143 11.54 25.41 19.44
C VAL A 143 10.63 24.20 19.65
N VAL A 144 10.85 23.12 18.91
CA VAL A 144 10.06 21.88 19.01
C VAL A 144 10.15 21.30 20.43
N SER A 145 11.37 21.15 20.98
CA SER A 145 11.56 20.63 22.34
C SER A 145 10.87 21.51 23.39
N THR A 146 10.90 22.84 23.23
CA THR A 146 10.23 23.78 24.14
C THR A 146 8.72 23.59 24.09
N GLN A 147 8.13 23.44 22.90
CA GLN A 147 6.69 23.22 22.74
C GLN A 147 6.26 21.88 23.35
N LEU A 148 7.02 20.80 23.08
CA LEU A 148 6.71 19.49 23.66
C LEU A 148 6.81 19.47 25.19
N LYS A 149 7.76 20.22 25.79
CA LYS A 149 7.92 20.31 27.25
C LYS A 149 6.93 21.22 27.96
N ALA A 150 6.33 22.15 27.22
CA ALA A 150 5.38 23.11 27.78
C ALA A 150 3.97 22.53 27.97
N HIS A 151 3.69 21.35 27.43
CA HIS A 151 2.39 20.72 27.45
C HIS A 151 2.44 19.34 28.12
N ASP A 152 1.32 18.96 28.75
CA ASP A 152 1.17 17.63 29.32
C ASP A 152 1.09 16.57 28.21
N SER A 153 1.57 15.37 28.49
CA SER A 153 1.62 14.27 27.52
C SER A 153 0.25 13.92 26.90
N THR A 154 -0.84 14.15 27.60
CA THR A 154 -2.21 13.95 27.11
C THR A 154 -2.68 15.03 26.15
N GLU A 155 -2.01 16.18 26.12
CA GLU A 155 -2.30 17.31 25.24
C GLU A 155 -1.50 17.25 23.94
N ILE A 156 -0.53 16.33 23.83
CA ILE A 156 0.31 16.13 22.65
C ILE A 156 -0.28 15.00 21.81
N LYS A 157 -0.34 15.20 20.51
CA LYS A 157 -0.67 14.17 19.52
C LYS A 157 0.48 13.96 18.56
N ALA A 158 0.71 12.72 18.14
CA ALA A 158 1.79 12.40 17.23
C ALA A 158 1.30 11.44 16.13
N TYR A 159 1.52 11.82 14.88
CA TYR A 159 1.08 11.09 13.70
C TYR A 159 2.24 10.81 12.76
N ILE A 160 2.26 9.62 12.16
CA ILE A 160 3.30 9.19 11.23
C ILE A 160 2.67 8.53 10.00
N SER A 161 3.32 8.69 8.85
CA SER A 161 2.91 8.03 7.61
C SER A 161 3.32 6.55 7.61
N GLY A 162 2.43 5.66 7.12
CA GLY A 162 2.75 4.26 6.85
C GLY A 162 3.80 4.05 5.76
N ARG A 163 4.20 5.10 5.03
CA ARG A 163 5.30 5.07 4.06
C ARG A 163 6.69 5.18 4.68
N GLN A 164 6.78 5.42 6.00
CA GLN A 164 8.05 5.46 6.71
C GLN A 164 8.62 4.05 6.94
N SER A 165 9.95 3.93 7.00
CA SER A 165 10.63 2.66 7.31
C SER A 165 10.24 2.13 8.69
N ILE A 166 10.42 0.83 8.93
CA ILE A 166 10.15 0.21 10.25
C ILE A 166 11.01 0.86 11.33
N GLU A 167 12.25 1.23 11.00
CA GLU A 167 13.16 1.94 11.89
C GLU A 167 12.58 3.28 12.32
N ASN A 168 12.02 4.04 11.37
CA ASN A 168 11.38 5.33 11.65
C ASN A 168 10.12 5.15 12.51
N LEU A 169 9.27 4.16 12.18
CA LEU A 169 8.06 3.83 12.94
C LEU A 169 8.39 3.43 14.38
N SER A 170 9.39 2.56 14.56
CA SER A 170 9.84 2.09 15.88
C SER A 170 10.44 3.23 16.72
N THR A 171 11.30 4.05 16.11
CA THR A 171 11.89 5.21 16.78
C THR A 171 10.82 6.22 17.18
N PHE A 172 9.82 6.44 16.31
CA PHE A 172 8.69 7.31 16.58
C PHE A 172 7.86 6.82 17.77
N GLN A 173 7.53 5.54 17.80
CA GLN A 173 6.78 4.94 18.90
C GLN A 173 7.57 5.02 20.21
N ASN A 174 8.86 4.69 20.18
CA ASN A 174 9.71 4.79 21.36
C ASN A 174 9.83 6.23 21.87
N PHE A 175 9.98 7.22 20.99
CA PHE A 175 10.07 8.63 21.37
C PHE A 175 8.77 9.12 22.01
N PHE A 176 7.65 8.99 21.31
CA PHE A 176 6.39 9.58 21.75
C PHE A 176 5.67 8.73 22.80
N LYS A 177 5.53 7.41 22.57
CA LYS A 177 4.77 6.54 23.47
C LYS A 177 5.56 6.15 24.72
N ASP A 178 6.81 5.67 24.53
CA ASP A 178 7.58 5.10 25.65
C ASP A 178 8.25 6.16 26.51
N ASN A 179 8.77 7.25 25.92
CA ASN A 179 9.48 8.28 26.64
C ASN A 179 8.58 9.46 27.01
N TYR A 180 7.93 10.11 26.05
CA TYR A 180 7.04 11.24 26.33
C TYR A 180 5.69 10.82 26.93
N LYS A 181 5.28 9.54 26.85
CA LYS A 181 3.98 9.02 27.31
C LYS A 181 2.78 9.74 26.65
N VAL A 182 2.94 10.12 25.40
CA VAL A 182 1.89 10.78 24.61
C VAL A 182 0.64 9.92 24.56
N GLY A 183 -0.51 10.54 24.77
CA GLY A 183 -1.80 9.85 24.80
C GLY A 183 -2.15 9.18 23.49
N GLN A 184 -1.91 9.86 22.36
CA GLN A 184 -2.23 9.33 21.05
C GLN A 184 -1.02 9.35 20.11
N THR A 185 -0.59 8.16 19.68
CA THR A 185 0.37 7.93 18.60
C THR A 185 -0.29 7.09 17.52
N ALA A 186 -0.37 7.59 16.30
CA ALA A 186 -1.18 6.97 15.27
C ALA A 186 -0.59 7.09 13.86
N LEU A 187 -1.06 6.20 12.98
CA LEU A 187 -0.87 6.34 11.54
C LEU A 187 -1.83 7.39 10.96
N PHE A 188 -1.41 8.03 9.87
CA PHE A 188 -2.35 8.70 8.98
C PHE A 188 -3.20 7.65 8.25
N GLY A 189 -4.50 7.90 8.11
CA GLY A 189 -5.39 7.05 7.35
C GLY A 189 -6.34 6.22 8.20
N HIS A 190 -7.23 5.50 7.53
CA HIS A 190 -8.34 4.76 8.12
C HIS A 190 -8.35 3.31 7.60
N ASP A 191 -7.26 2.58 7.74
CA ASP A 191 -7.18 1.18 7.33
C ASP A 191 -6.95 0.28 8.55
N GLU A 192 -7.99 -0.44 8.95
CA GLU A 192 -7.97 -1.35 10.09
C GLU A 192 -7.50 -2.77 9.73
N SER A 193 -7.21 -3.04 8.45
CA SER A 193 -6.93 -4.40 7.96
C SER A 193 -5.79 -5.09 8.73
N ALA A 194 -4.72 -4.36 9.05
CA ALA A 194 -3.61 -4.90 9.83
C ALA A 194 -4.02 -5.24 11.28
N ALA A 195 -4.81 -4.38 11.91
CA ALA A 195 -5.31 -4.62 13.27
C ALA A 195 -6.26 -5.83 13.28
N VAL A 196 -7.12 -5.95 12.27
CA VAL A 196 -8.01 -7.11 12.08
C VAL A 196 -7.20 -8.40 11.94
N SER A 197 -6.14 -8.42 11.14
CA SER A 197 -5.25 -9.58 11.00
C SER A 197 -4.67 -10.02 12.34
N ILE A 198 -4.22 -9.07 13.16
CA ILE A 198 -3.68 -9.33 14.50
C ILE A 198 -4.76 -9.91 15.43
N GLU A 199 -5.97 -9.37 15.40
CA GLU A 199 -7.07 -9.88 16.25
C GLU A 199 -7.53 -11.29 15.82
N LEU A 200 -7.63 -11.56 14.53
CA LEU A 200 -7.96 -12.88 14.01
C LEU A 200 -6.88 -13.91 14.37
N ALA A 201 -5.61 -13.55 14.27
CA ALA A 201 -4.49 -14.44 14.61
C ALA A 201 -4.47 -14.86 16.08
N ARG A 202 -5.04 -14.10 16.99
CA ARG A 202 -5.18 -14.49 18.40
C ARG A 202 -6.08 -15.72 18.59
N GLU A 203 -7.09 -15.90 17.73
CA GLU A 203 -8.00 -17.05 17.77
C GLU A 203 -7.53 -18.20 16.89
N PHE A 204 -7.03 -17.90 15.67
CA PHE A 204 -6.76 -18.90 14.65
C PHE A 204 -5.27 -19.26 14.54
N GLY A 205 -4.37 -18.52 15.19
CA GLY A 205 -2.91 -18.63 14.93
C GLY A 205 -2.54 -18.08 13.56
N ALA A 206 -1.45 -18.55 12.99
CA ALA A 206 -1.06 -18.18 11.64
C ALA A 206 -2.07 -18.73 10.62
N PHE A 207 -2.68 -17.86 9.83
CA PHE A 207 -3.73 -18.23 8.88
C PHE A 207 -3.59 -17.55 7.52
N GLU A 208 -2.81 -16.47 7.43
CA GLU A 208 -2.63 -15.75 6.17
C GLU A 208 -1.56 -16.40 5.31
N SER A 209 -1.78 -16.37 4.01
CA SER A 209 -0.85 -16.87 3.00
C SER A 209 -0.12 -15.72 2.31
N ASP A 210 1.01 -16.04 1.68
CA ASP A 210 1.71 -15.10 0.82
C ASP A 210 0.95 -14.81 -0.49
N LEU A 211 1.39 -13.78 -1.20
CA LEU A 211 0.80 -13.37 -2.50
C LEU A 211 1.08 -14.38 -3.63
N GLY A 212 2.02 -15.30 -3.46
CA GLY A 212 2.29 -16.38 -4.41
C GLY A 212 1.08 -17.30 -4.58
N ALA A 213 0.21 -17.41 -3.57
CA ALA A 213 -1.05 -18.14 -3.67
C ALA A 213 -1.94 -17.69 -4.84
N LEU A 214 -1.82 -16.45 -5.30
CA LEU A 214 -2.54 -15.94 -6.47
C LEU A 214 -2.12 -16.63 -7.77
N GLU A 215 -0.89 -17.14 -7.84
CA GLU A 215 -0.39 -17.80 -9.05
C GLU A 215 -0.98 -19.19 -9.25
N GLU A 216 -1.22 -19.93 -8.18
CA GLU A 216 -1.78 -21.27 -8.23
C GLU A 216 -3.31 -21.28 -8.23
N ALA A 217 -3.95 -20.15 -7.89
CA ALA A 217 -5.39 -20.07 -7.71
C ALA A 217 -6.18 -20.49 -8.96
N ASP A 218 -7.19 -21.33 -8.76
CA ASP A 218 -8.21 -21.73 -9.74
C ASP A 218 -9.56 -21.03 -9.49
N ALA A 219 -9.71 -20.43 -8.30
CA ALA A 219 -10.86 -19.61 -7.93
C ALA A 219 -10.42 -18.48 -6.98
N ALA A 220 -11.10 -17.33 -7.05
CA ALA A 220 -10.90 -16.22 -6.13
C ALA A 220 -12.22 -15.73 -5.55
N VAL A 221 -12.24 -15.52 -4.23
CA VAL A 221 -13.29 -14.83 -3.49
C VAL A 221 -12.71 -13.51 -2.98
N ILE A 222 -13.17 -12.39 -3.53
CA ILE A 222 -12.65 -11.05 -3.24
C ILE A 222 -13.73 -10.27 -2.50
N LEU A 223 -13.43 -9.87 -1.28
CA LEU A 223 -14.38 -9.23 -0.38
C LEU A 223 -13.84 -7.86 0.06
N GLY A 224 -14.47 -6.79 -0.41
CA GLY A 224 -14.16 -5.41 -0.02
C GLY A 224 -12.77 -4.91 -0.46
N ALA A 225 -12.21 -5.46 -1.56
CA ALA A 225 -10.96 -5.03 -2.15
C ALA A 225 -11.14 -4.56 -3.59
N ASP A 226 -10.56 -3.42 -3.94
CA ASP A 226 -10.31 -3.04 -5.32
C ASP A 226 -8.85 -3.36 -5.68
N LEU A 227 -8.63 -4.53 -6.31
CA LEU A 227 -7.29 -4.95 -6.71
C LEU A 227 -6.80 -4.22 -7.97
N VAL A 228 -7.66 -3.52 -8.71
CA VAL A 228 -7.25 -2.77 -9.90
C VAL A 228 -6.65 -1.43 -9.49
N ASP A 229 -7.30 -0.75 -8.59
CA ASP A 229 -6.92 0.60 -8.18
C ASP A 229 -6.00 0.61 -6.94
N ASP A 230 -6.32 -0.17 -5.88
CA ASP A 230 -5.55 -0.14 -4.65
C ASP A 230 -4.27 -1.02 -4.70
N TYR A 231 -4.32 -2.17 -5.43
CA TYR A 231 -3.23 -3.17 -5.45
C TYR A 231 -2.96 -3.72 -6.87
N PRO A 232 -2.61 -2.86 -7.85
CA PRO A 232 -2.66 -3.22 -9.28
C PRO A 232 -1.84 -4.46 -9.66
N VAL A 233 -0.67 -4.69 -9.04
CA VAL A 233 0.15 -5.87 -9.38
C VAL A 233 -0.51 -7.17 -8.92
N ALA A 234 -1.14 -7.21 -7.75
CA ALA A 234 -1.97 -8.34 -7.32
C ALA A 234 -3.16 -8.53 -8.27
N GLY A 235 -3.77 -7.43 -8.74
CA GLY A 235 -4.79 -7.43 -9.79
C GLY A 235 -4.30 -8.04 -11.09
N PHE A 236 -3.06 -7.75 -11.53
CA PHE A 236 -2.47 -8.35 -12.74
C PHE A 236 -2.34 -9.87 -12.61
N MET A 237 -1.92 -10.36 -11.44
CA MET A 237 -1.78 -11.80 -11.17
C MET A 237 -3.11 -12.55 -11.35
N LEU A 238 -4.23 -11.92 -11.01
CA LEU A 238 -5.55 -12.50 -11.28
C LEU A 238 -5.99 -12.27 -12.73
N LYS A 239 -5.86 -11.07 -13.29
CA LYS A 239 -6.28 -10.74 -14.65
C LYS A 239 -5.67 -11.63 -15.73
N ARG A 240 -4.44 -12.14 -15.51
CA ARG A 240 -3.77 -13.06 -16.43
C ARG A 240 -4.32 -14.50 -16.43
N LYS A 241 -5.23 -14.83 -15.49
CA LYS A 241 -5.86 -16.15 -15.43
C LYS A 241 -6.80 -16.38 -16.62
N PRO A 242 -6.97 -17.64 -17.08
CA PRO A 242 -7.87 -17.95 -18.20
C PRO A 242 -9.32 -17.60 -17.84
N GLY A 243 -9.85 -16.53 -18.40
CA GLY A 243 -11.15 -15.96 -18.01
C GLY A 243 -12.36 -16.89 -18.18
N GLU A 244 -12.25 -17.96 -18.99
CA GLU A 244 -13.30 -18.96 -19.17
C GLU A 244 -13.27 -20.07 -18.11
N LEU A 245 -12.12 -20.35 -17.54
CA LEU A 245 -11.89 -21.46 -16.59
C LEU A 245 -11.81 -20.99 -15.14
N PHE A 246 -11.46 -19.74 -14.92
CA PHE A 246 -11.29 -19.19 -13.59
C PHE A 246 -12.64 -18.76 -12.98
N ASN A 247 -12.87 -19.15 -11.74
CA ASN A 247 -14.07 -18.82 -10.99
C ASN A 247 -13.84 -17.60 -10.11
N MET A 248 -14.75 -16.61 -10.18
CA MET A 248 -14.61 -15.38 -9.38
C MET A 248 -15.89 -15.05 -8.62
N VAL A 249 -15.74 -14.81 -7.33
CA VAL A 249 -16.74 -14.15 -6.47
C VAL A 249 -16.19 -12.79 -6.08
N LEU A 250 -16.93 -11.73 -6.33
CA LEU A 250 -16.54 -10.37 -6.03
C LEU A 250 -17.67 -9.65 -5.28
N VAL A 251 -17.36 -9.18 -4.08
CA VAL A 251 -18.24 -8.32 -3.28
C VAL A 251 -17.51 -7.01 -3.03
N THR A 252 -18.03 -5.92 -3.57
CA THR A 252 -17.41 -4.58 -3.53
C THR A 252 -18.47 -3.52 -3.28
N LYS A 253 -18.06 -2.36 -2.76
CA LYS A 253 -18.96 -1.21 -2.59
C LYS A 253 -19.45 -0.62 -3.91
N GLU A 254 -18.57 -0.61 -4.90
CA GLU A 254 -18.80 -0.02 -6.22
C GLU A 254 -18.51 -1.04 -7.33
N GLU A 255 -18.94 -0.74 -8.55
CA GLU A 255 -18.63 -1.56 -9.72
C GLU A 255 -17.11 -1.63 -9.95
N ASN A 256 -16.59 -2.83 -10.14
CA ASN A 256 -15.18 -3.11 -10.33
C ASN A 256 -14.93 -3.84 -11.65
N LYS A 257 -14.09 -3.25 -12.49
CA LYS A 257 -13.77 -3.76 -13.83
C LYS A 257 -13.02 -5.10 -13.83
N LEU A 258 -12.44 -5.51 -12.69
CA LEU A 258 -11.76 -6.81 -12.60
C LEU A 258 -12.69 -7.95 -13.02
N ALA A 259 -13.97 -7.87 -12.65
CA ALA A 259 -14.96 -8.88 -12.96
C ALA A 259 -15.17 -9.11 -14.48
N ASP A 260 -14.93 -8.10 -15.32
CA ASP A 260 -15.16 -8.19 -16.76
C ASP A 260 -14.18 -9.14 -17.45
N ASN A 261 -13.07 -9.46 -16.83
CA ASN A 261 -12.10 -10.43 -17.31
C ASN A 261 -12.59 -11.90 -17.23
N PHE A 262 -13.66 -12.17 -16.47
CA PHE A 262 -14.09 -13.54 -16.17
C PHE A 262 -15.52 -13.81 -16.62
N SER A 263 -15.74 -14.91 -17.32
CA SER A 263 -17.06 -15.35 -17.76
C SER A 263 -17.82 -16.08 -16.65
N ASN A 264 -17.13 -16.85 -15.79
CA ASN A 264 -17.70 -17.57 -14.66
C ASN A 264 -17.52 -16.75 -13.38
N ARG A 265 -18.46 -15.81 -13.14
CA ARG A 265 -18.38 -14.86 -12.03
C ARG A 265 -19.72 -14.65 -11.34
N LEU A 266 -19.63 -14.38 -10.02
CA LEU A 266 -20.69 -13.84 -9.18
C LEU A 266 -20.22 -12.47 -8.67
N VAL A 267 -20.96 -11.43 -8.94
CA VAL A 267 -20.64 -10.06 -8.50
C VAL A 267 -21.81 -9.53 -7.70
N SER A 268 -21.54 -9.10 -6.47
CA SER A 268 -22.47 -8.37 -5.61
C SER A 268 -21.90 -6.99 -5.31
N VAL A 269 -22.69 -5.94 -5.56
CA VAL A 269 -22.34 -4.56 -5.24
C VAL A 269 -23.07 -4.16 -3.98
N GLY A 270 -22.30 -3.80 -2.95
CA GLY A 270 -22.79 -3.49 -1.62
C GLY A 270 -21.93 -4.12 -0.53
N GLU A 271 -22.45 -4.17 0.68
CA GLU A 271 -21.76 -4.72 1.85
C GLU A 271 -22.37 -6.08 2.29
N ASN A 272 -22.81 -6.88 1.34
CA ASN A 272 -23.51 -8.15 1.56
C ASN A 272 -22.56 -9.33 1.86
N TYR A 273 -21.50 -9.08 2.59
CA TYR A 273 -20.41 -10.03 2.84
C TYR A 273 -20.91 -11.31 3.52
N GLU A 274 -21.74 -11.19 4.56
CA GLU A 274 -22.22 -12.33 5.33
C GLU A 274 -23.13 -13.25 4.51
N GLN A 275 -24.05 -12.68 3.71
CA GLN A 275 -24.95 -13.43 2.85
C GLN A 275 -24.18 -14.26 1.82
N ILE A 276 -23.15 -13.64 1.18
CA ILE A 276 -22.34 -14.32 0.19
C ILE A 276 -21.46 -15.41 0.81
N ILE A 277 -20.89 -15.16 1.99
CA ILE A 277 -20.12 -16.18 2.72
C ILE A 277 -21.01 -17.38 3.09
N ASN A 278 -22.21 -17.14 3.61
CA ASN A 278 -23.16 -18.20 3.95
C ASN A 278 -23.59 -19.00 2.70
N LEU A 279 -23.80 -18.31 1.57
CA LEU A 279 -24.17 -18.94 0.31
C LEU A 279 -23.04 -19.88 -0.19
N LEU A 280 -21.78 -19.42 -0.15
CA LEU A 280 -20.63 -20.23 -0.53
C LEU A 280 -20.44 -21.45 0.38
N ALA A 281 -20.56 -21.26 1.69
CA ALA A 281 -20.46 -22.33 2.67
C ALA A 281 -21.54 -23.40 2.49
N CYS A 282 -22.78 -22.99 2.27
CA CYS A 282 -23.88 -23.89 2.00
C CYS A 282 -23.66 -24.74 0.73
N HIS A 283 -23.24 -24.12 -0.36
CA HIS A 283 -22.97 -24.83 -1.62
C HIS A 283 -21.76 -25.78 -1.52
N LYS A 284 -20.75 -25.46 -0.73
CA LYS A 284 -19.62 -26.35 -0.51
C LYS A 284 -20.03 -27.64 0.23
N THR A 285 -20.88 -27.51 1.24
CA THR A 285 -21.23 -28.64 2.13
C THR A 285 -22.40 -29.47 1.61
N ALA A 286 -23.45 -28.82 1.08
CA ALA A 286 -24.70 -29.48 0.70
C ALA A 286 -24.96 -29.49 -0.81
N GLY A 287 -24.18 -28.78 -1.60
CA GLY A 287 -24.39 -28.60 -3.06
C GLY A 287 -25.56 -27.69 -3.43
N SER A 288 -26.36 -27.26 -2.45
CA SER A 288 -27.49 -26.34 -2.65
C SER A 288 -27.86 -25.66 -1.35
N CYS A 289 -28.54 -24.54 -1.45
CA CYS A 289 -29.04 -23.77 -0.32
C CYS A 289 -30.51 -23.39 -0.58
N GLU A 290 -31.38 -23.55 0.40
CA GLU A 290 -32.80 -23.20 0.26
C GLU A 290 -33.01 -21.71 0.00
N GLU A 291 -32.11 -20.85 0.49
CA GLU A 291 -32.16 -19.40 0.36
C GLU A 291 -31.48 -18.88 -0.93
N THR A 292 -30.91 -19.78 -1.76
CA THR A 292 -30.13 -19.37 -2.95
C THR A 292 -30.92 -18.46 -3.88
N ASP A 293 -32.15 -18.82 -4.23
CA ASP A 293 -33.01 -18.05 -5.13
C ASP A 293 -33.33 -16.67 -4.56
N GLN A 294 -33.58 -16.61 -3.26
CA GLN A 294 -33.90 -15.36 -2.57
C GLN A 294 -32.69 -14.43 -2.56
N ILE A 295 -31.51 -14.92 -2.18
CA ILE A 295 -30.27 -14.12 -2.16
C ILE A 295 -29.92 -13.64 -3.57
N ILE A 296 -30.01 -14.51 -4.58
CA ILE A 296 -29.76 -14.13 -5.98
C ILE A 296 -30.69 -13.00 -6.43
N ALA A 297 -31.96 -13.05 -6.04
CA ALA A 297 -32.96 -12.04 -6.40
C ALA A 297 -32.75 -10.72 -5.62
N GLU A 298 -32.53 -10.78 -4.33
CA GLU A 298 -32.31 -9.63 -3.43
C GLU A 298 -31.05 -8.85 -3.82
N GLU A 299 -29.96 -9.57 -4.17
CA GLU A 299 -28.68 -9.00 -4.57
C GLU A 299 -28.64 -8.58 -6.06
N GLY A 300 -29.70 -8.77 -6.82
CA GLY A 300 -29.75 -8.46 -8.24
C GLY A 300 -28.75 -9.24 -9.09
N LEU A 301 -28.33 -10.43 -8.63
CA LEU A 301 -27.31 -11.23 -9.28
C LEU A 301 -27.80 -11.83 -10.60
N ALA A 302 -26.90 -11.98 -11.57
CA ALA A 302 -27.20 -12.66 -12.83
C ALA A 302 -27.43 -14.18 -12.58
N ALA A 303 -28.63 -14.60 -12.31
CA ALA A 303 -29.02 -15.94 -11.85
C ALA A 303 -28.29 -17.08 -12.57
N ARG A 304 -28.26 -17.07 -13.91
CA ARG A 304 -27.56 -18.11 -14.70
C ARG A 304 -26.07 -18.20 -14.40
N ARG A 305 -25.39 -17.08 -14.14
CA ARG A 305 -23.97 -17.04 -13.81
C ARG A 305 -23.75 -17.44 -12.35
N ALA A 306 -24.60 -16.95 -11.44
CA ALA A 306 -24.52 -17.29 -10.02
C ALA A 306 -24.68 -18.81 -9.82
N TYR A 307 -25.70 -19.45 -10.40
CA TYR A 307 -25.85 -20.90 -10.28
C TYR A 307 -24.68 -21.69 -10.84
N ARG A 308 -24.15 -21.33 -12.02
CA ARG A 308 -22.99 -22.01 -12.60
C ARG A 308 -21.76 -21.94 -11.67
N LEU A 309 -21.52 -20.76 -11.09
CA LEU A 309 -20.40 -20.58 -10.16
C LEU A 309 -20.61 -21.36 -8.87
N LEU A 310 -21.81 -21.27 -8.27
CA LEU A 310 -22.13 -21.96 -7.02
C LEU A 310 -22.02 -23.49 -7.16
N GLU A 311 -22.44 -24.05 -8.30
CA GLU A 311 -22.23 -25.48 -8.61
C GLU A 311 -20.74 -25.83 -8.67
N SER A 312 -19.86 -24.91 -9.09
CA SER A 312 -18.42 -25.17 -9.18
C SER A 312 -17.69 -25.13 -7.84
N VAL A 313 -18.25 -24.54 -6.77
CA VAL A 313 -17.58 -24.35 -5.46
C VAL A 313 -17.03 -25.68 -4.90
N GLN A 314 -17.74 -26.80 -5.11
CA GLN A 314 -17.30 -28.11 -4.65
C GLN A 314 -16.05 -28.63 -5.37
N THR A 315 -15.75 -28.10 -6.56
CA THR A 315 -14.66 -28.58 -7.44
C THR A 315 -13.38 -27.75 -7.32
N TRP A 316 -13.39 -26.64 -6.59
CA TRP A 316 -12.22 -25.78 -6.41
C TRP A 316 -11.10 -26.53 -5.69
N GLN A 317 -9.90 -26.46 -6.26
CA GLN A 317 -8.70 -27.14 -5.72
C GLN A 317 -7.77 -26.19 -4.97
N HIS A 318 -7.61 -24.98 -5.51
CA HIS A 318 -6.71 -23.94 -4.98
C HIS A 318 -7.43 -22.59 -4.85
N PRO A 319 -8.56 -22.52 -4.09
CA PRO A 319 -9.27 -21.27 -3.93
C PRO A 319 -8.45 -20.28 -3.09
N VAL A 320 -8.51 -19.01 -3.46
CA VAL A 320 -7.93 -17.91 -2.68
C VAL A 320 -9.03 -16.95 -2.21
N ILE A 321 -8.95 -16.51 -0.98
CA ILE A 321 -9.84 -15.51 -0.39
C ILE A 321 -9.04 -14.24 -0.14
N ILE A 322 -9.44 -13.14 -0.75
CA ILE A 322 -8.80 -11.84 -0.63
C ILE A 322 -9.75 -10.90 0.08
N VAL A 323 -9.29 -10.34 1.19
CA VAL A 323 -10.07 -9.40 2.00
C VAL A 323 -9.41 -8.02 1.92
N GLY A 324 -10.17 -7.00 1.57
CA GLY A 324 -9.69 -5.62 1.49
C GLY A 324 -10.25 -4.71 2.57
N LYS A 325 -9.80 -3.47 2.55
CA LYS A 325 -10.07 -2.43 3.56
C LYS A 325 -11.55 -2.17 3.83
N ASP A 326 -12.44 -2.39 2.85
CA ASP A 326 -13.86 -2.14 3.01
C ASP A 326 -14.56 -3.18 3.87
N PHE A 327 -14.03 -4.40 3.92
CA PHE A 327 -14.54 -5.48 4.76
C PHE A 327 -13.64 -5.79 5.96
N ALA A 328 -12.33 -5.61 5.86
CA ALA A 328 -11.36 -5.84 6.94
C ALA A 328 -11.44 -4.74 8.02
N LYS A 329 -12.56 -4.69 8.73
CA LYS A 329 -12.83 -3.74 9.81
C LYS A 329 -13.11 -4.47 11.10
N LEU A 330 -12.77 -3.85 12.25
CA LEU A 330 -13.03 -4.42 13.57
C LEU A 330 -14.52 -4.65 13.83
N GLU A 331 -15.39 -3.83 13.27
CA GLU A 331 -16.86 -4.02 13.35
C GLU A 331 -17.35 -5.32 12.68
N ASN A 332 -16.60 -5.83 11.69
CA ASN A 332 -16.92 -7.04 10.94
C ASN A 332 -16.22 -8.31 11.50
N LEU A 333 -15.59 -8.22 12.66
CA LEU A 333 -14.71 -9.28 13.18
C LEU A 333 -15.41 -10.64 13.29
N GLU A 334 -16.67 -10.70 13.71
CA GLU A 334 -17.41 -11.97 13.83
C GLU A 334 -17.72 -12.60 12.46
N THR A 335 -18.03 -11.79 11.45
CA THR A 335 -18.22 -12.29 10.08
C THR A 335 -16.89 -12.74 9.47
N LEU A 336 -15.79 -12.05 9.76
CA LEU A 336 -14.45 -12.45 9.35
C LEU A 336 -14.02 -13.77 10.02
N LYS A 337 -14.35 -14.00 11.29
CA LYS A 337 -14.12 -15.31 11.94
C LYS A 337 -14.88 -16.45 11.25
N LYS A 338 -16.12 -16.22 10.82
CA LYS A 338 -16.87 -17.20 10.01
C LYS A 338 -16.14 -17.48 8.68
N LEU A 339 -15.65 -16.43 8.03
CA LEU A 339 -14.89 -16.57 6.80
C LEU A 339 -13.62 -17.39 6.97
N ILE A 340 -12.85 -17.17 8.05
CA ILE A 340 -11.63 -17.94 8.31
C ILE A 340 -11.97 -19.43 8.58
N ARG A 341 -13.02 -19.73 9.33
CA ARG A 341 -13.46 -21.12 9.51
C ARG A 341 -13.87 -21.76 8.18
N TYR A 342 -14.62 -21.05 7.36
CA TYR A 342 -14.96 -21.50 6.02
C TYR A 342 -13.70 -21.76 5.17
N SER A 343 -12.71 -20.86 5.19
CA SER A 343 -11.47 -21.05 4.45
C SER A 343 -10.72 -22.33 4.85
N GLN A 344 -10.69 -22.64 6.14
CA GLN A 344 -10.08 -23.86 6.66
C GLN A 344 -10.83 -25.12 6.20
N GLU A 345 -12.16 -25.09 6.16
CA GLU A 345 -13.00 -26.20 5.69
C GLU A 345 -12.81 -26.51 4.19
N VAL A 346 -12.59 -25.46 3.39
CA VAL A 346 -12.45 -25.61 1.92
C VAL A 346 -11.00 -25.66 1.46
N GLY A 347 -10.03 -25.50 2.37
CA GLY A 347 -8.60 -25.45 2.05
C GLY A 347 -8.20 -24.19 1.29
N ALA A 348 -8.97 -23.09 1.44
CA ALA A 348 -8.68 -21.82 0.77
C ALA A 348 -7.52 -21.08 1.46
N LYS A 349 -6.66 -20.49 0.65
CA LYS A 349 -5.61 -19.57 1.11
C LYS A 349 -6.23 -18.19 1.37
N VAL A 350 -5.90 -17.56 2.49
CA VAL A 350 -6.43 -16.24 2.87
C VAL A 350 -5.36 -15.19 2.79
N ILE A 351 -5.69 -14.05 2.19
CA ILE A 351 -4.83 -12.88 2.09
C ILE A 351 -5.66 -11.66 2.53
N ILE A 352 -5.22 -10.98 3.57
CA ILE A 352 -5.80 -9.70 3.97
C ILE A 352 -4.88 -8.58 3.46
N MET A 353 -5.40 -7.73 2.58
CA MET A 353 -4.65 -6.61 2.02
C MET A 353 -4.56 -5.47 3.05
N LYS A 354 -3.36 -4.97 3.33
CA LYS A 354 -3.07 -4.10 4.48
C LYS A 354 -2.64 -2.68 4.10
N GLY A 355 -3.45 -2.00 3.30
CA GLY A 355 -3.31 -0.57 3.00
C GLY A 355 -1.92 -0.14 2.49
N ASP A 356 -1.35 0.88 3.12
CA ASP A 356 -0.01 1.41 2.81
C ASP A 356 1.10 0.44 3.19
N THR A 357 2.30 0.65 2.67
CA THR A 357 3.42 -0.31 2.71
C THR A 357 3.75 -0.82 4.11
N ASN A 358 3.89 0.04 5.11
CA ASN A 358 4.23 -0.35 6.48
C ASN A 358 3.06 -0.28 7.47
N SER A 359 1.81 -0.25 7.01
CA SER A 359 0.64 -0.29 7.90
C SER A 359 0.64 -1.53 8.79
N PHE A 360 1.11 -2.67 8.25
CA PHE A 360 1.24 -3.90 9.02
C PHE A 360 2.29 -3.77 10.13
N ALA A 361 3.50 -3.29 9.81
CA ALA A 361 4.56 -3.06 10.80
C ALA A 361 4.13 -2.05 11.88
N ALA A 362 3.46 -0.97 11.48
CA ALA A 362 2.98 0.04 12.41
C ALA A 362 1.98 -0.53 13.42
N SER A 363 1.03 -1.36 12.97
CA SER A 363 0.09 -2.04 13.85
C SER A 363 0.78 -3.04 14.79
N LEU A 364 1.79 -3.78 14.30
CA LEU A 364 2.60 -4.67 15.14
C LEU A 364 3.40 -3.91 16.19
N LEU A 365 3.88 -2.70 15.90
CA LEU A 365 4.55 -1.81 16.83
C LEU A 365 3.59 -1.11 17.81
N GLY A 366 2.27 -1.24 17.62
CA GLY A 366 1.25 -0.69 18.53
C GLY A 366 0.88 0.77 18.22
N LEU A 367 1.09 1.25 16.99
CA LEU A 367 0.54 2.51 16.53
C LEU A 367 -0.96 2.36 16.33
N GLU A 368 -1.73 3.36 16.74
CA GLU A 368 -3.18 3.36 16.56
C GLU A 368 -3.52 3.50 15.07
N VAL A 369 -4.59 2.83 14.66
CA VAL A 369 -5.20 2.97 13.35
C VAL A 369 -6.52 3.72 13.50
N ASN A 370 -6.95 4.39 12.43
CA ASN A 370 -8.23 5.11 12.42
C ASN A 370 -8.37 6.16 13.55
N PRO A 371 -7.36 7.04 13.77
CA PRO A 371 -7.39 7.99 14.88
C PRO A 371 -8.44 9.09 14.64
N GLU A 372 -9.14 9.50 15.69
CA GLU A 372 -9.86 10.75 15.68
C GLU A 372 -8.85 11.90 15.66
N MET A 373 -8.73 12.58 14.51
CA MET A 373 -7.89 13.75 14.36
C MET A 373 -8.62 14.98 14.95
N GLY A 374 -8.57 15.09 16.28
CA GLY A 374 -9.19 16.18 17.02
C GLY A 374 -8.20 17.30 17.38
N GLU A 375 -8.71 18.36 17.97
CA GLU A 375 -7.91 19.49 18.49
C GLU A 375 -6.85 19.01 19.48
N SER A 376 -5.68 19.63 19.39
CA SER A 376 -4.56 19.38 20.31
C SER A 376 -3.74 20.65 20.41
N PRO A 377 -3.28 21.04 21.62
CA PRO A 377 -2.37 22.18 21.81
C PRO A 377 -1.06 22.05 21.04
N VAL A 378 -0.53 20.82 20.90
CA VAL A 378 0.68 20.52 20.11
C VAL A 378 0.49 19.23 19.35
N ALA A 379 0.82 19.23 18.06
CA ALA A 379 0.82 18.02 17.25
C ALA A 379 2.10 17.89 16.40
N PHE A 380 2.64 16.69 16.35
CA PHE A 380 3.78 16.31 15.51
C PHE A 380 3.32 15.41 14.37
N TYR A 381 3.66 15.76 13.13
CA TYR A 381 3.29 15.06 11.92
C TYR A 381 4.53 14.63 11.14
N ALA A 382 4.86 13.34 11.14
CA ALA A 382 5.96 12.76 10.36
C ALA A 382 5.44 12.21 9.03
N ILE A 383 5.45 13.02 7.98
CA ILE A 383 4.87 12.71 6.68
C ILE A 383 5.91 12.11 5.73
N GLY A 384 7.13 12.67 5.72
CA GLY A 384 8.17 12.31 4.76
C GLY A 384 7.80 12.75 3.34
N ASP A 385 7.90 11.86 2.38
CA ASP A 385 7.53 12.07 0.98
C ASP A 385 6.09 11.67 0.64
N GLY A 386 5.30 11.31 1.65
CA GLY A 386 3.90 10.94 1.50
C GLY A 386 3.06 12.04 0.84
N HIS A 387 1.88 11.66 0.37
CA HIS A 387 0.87 12.60 -0.10
C HIS A 387 -0.09 12.94 1.03
N ALA A 388 -0.58 14.19 1.02
CA ALA A 388 -1.59 14.61 1.96
C ALA A 388 -2.91 13.83 1.71
N CYS A 389 -3.44 13.20 2.74
CA CYS A 389 -4.82 12.76 2.70
C CYS A 389 -5.72 13.88 3.23
N HIS A 390 -6.79 14.19 2.53
CA HIS A 390 -7.69 15.31 2.87
C HIS A 390 -8.20 15.24 4.32
N HIS A 391 -8.44 14.04 4.84
CA HIS A 391 -8.91 13.84 6.20
C HIS A 391 -7.91 14.32 7.26
N ALA A 392 -6.61 14.04 7.05
CA ALA A 392 -5.55 14.49 7.95
C ALA A 392 -5.33 16.00 7.87
N VAL A 393 -5.42 16.57 6.67
CA VAL A 393 -5.34 18.03 6.46
C VAL A 393 -6.48 18.75 7.19
N ASP A 394 -7.71 18.25 7.08
CA ASP A 394 -8.88 18.83 7.75
C ASP A 394 -8.73 18.76 9.28
N GLY A 395 -8.23 17.65 9.81
CA GLY A 395 -7.92 17.51 11.24
C GLY A 395 -6.88 18.51 11.75
N MET A 396 -5.92 18.91 10.89
CA MET A 396 -4.91 19.92 11.26
C MET A 396 -5.43 21.34 11.34
N LYS A 397 -6.49 21.70 10.61
CA LYS A 397 -6.98 23.07 10.53
C LYS A 397 -7.36 23.67 11.89
N ASN A 398 -7.87 22.84 12.79
CA ASN A 398 -8.39 23.27 14.09
C ASN A 398 -7.39 23.04 15.26
N GLY A 399 -6.16 22.63 15.00
CA GLY A 399 -5.16 22.33 16.03
C GLY A 399 -4.36 23.55 16.48
N GLY A 400 -3.66 23.42 17.61
CA GLY A 400 -2.69 24.37 18.16
C GLY A 400 -1.39 24.44 17.36
N PHE A 401 -0.24 24.32 18.04
CA PHE A 401 1.08 24.39 17.42
C PHE A 401 1.39 23.10 16.59
N LYS A 402 1.69 23.27 15.32
CA LYS A 402 1.88 22.18 14.36
C LYS A 402 3.32 22.04 13.92
N ILE A 403 3.90 20.90 14.19
CA ILE A 403 5.27 20.52 13.79
C ILE A 403 5.12 19.51 12.66
N VAL A 404 5.62 19.83 11.47
CA VAL A 404 5.52 18.96 10.30
C VAL A 404 6.90 18.60 9.79
N GLN A 405 7.22 17.32 9.77
CA GLN A 405 8.39 16.79 9.08
C GLN A 405 7.97 16.26 7.71
N THR A 406 8.34 16.97 6.65
CA THR A 406 7.96 16.64 5.27
C THR A 406 9.08 16.90 4.28
N SER A 407 9.04 16.18 3.17
CA SER A 407 9.99 16.32 2.06
C SER A 407 9.60 17.43 1.09
N TYR A 408 8.32 17.79 1.05
CA TYR A 408 7.77 18.68 0.03
C TYR A 408 6.87 19.76 0.63
N MET A 409 6.80 20.89 -0.06
CA MET A 409 5.79 21.92 0.22
C MET A 409 4.44 21.45 -0.34
N ASP A 410 3.53 21.13 0.55
CA ASP A 410 2.17 20.69 0.28
C ASP A 410 1.20 21.31 1.28
N GLU A 411 -0.05 20.86 1.27
CA GLU A 411 -1.11 21.37 2.17
C GLU A 411 -0.76 21.20 3.65
N PHE A 412 -0.01 20.16 4.04
CA PHE A 412 0.47 20.01 5.41
C PHE A 412 1.49 21.07 5.77
N ALA A 413 2.45 21.31 4.88
CA ALA A 413 3.49 22.33 5.07
C ALA A 413 2.87 23.74 5.17
N GLU A 414 1.81 24.00 4.41
CA GLU A 414 1.11 25.30 4.46
C GLU A 414 0.44 25.56 5.81
N LEU A 415 0.02 24.52 6.52
CA LEU A 415 -0.62 24.63 7.85
C LEU A 415 0.39 24.64 9.01
N ALA A 416 1.65 24.28 8.76
CA ALA A 416 2.66 24.09 9.79
C ALA A 416 3.13 25.39 10.42
N ASP A 417 3.45 25.35 11.72
CA ASP A 417 4.19 26.41 12.44
C ASP A 417 5.70 26.20 12.36
N VAL A 418 6.14 24.93 12.38
CA VAL A 418 7.54 24.52 12.13
C VAL A 418 7.55 23.42 11.06
N ILE A 419 8.39 23.59 10.05
CA ILE A 419 8.65 22.58 9.03
C ILE A 419 10.07 22.05 9.18
N LEU A 420 10.21 20.73 9.24
CA LEU A 420 11.49 20.02 9.32
C LEU A 420 11.70 19.25 8.00
N PRO A 421 12.79 19.52 7.24
CA PRO A 421 13.04 18.88 5.97
C PRO A 421 13.35 17.40 6.12
N SER A 422 12.56 16.56 5.43
CA SER A 422 12.68 15.10 5.46
C SER A 422 13.42 14.55 4.24
N LYS A 423 14.11 13.41 4.41
CA LYS A 423 14.57 12.57 3.32
C LYS A 423 13.37 11.99 2.55
N ILE A 424 13.55 11.69 1.26
CA ILE A 424 12.62 10.89 0.47
C ILE A 424 13.05 9.42 0.50
N TRP A 425 12.16 8.52 0.08
CA TRP A 425 12.41 7.09 0.03
C TRP A 425 13.73 6.70 -0.66
N ALA A 426 14.13 7.43 -1.72
CA ALA A 426 15.36 7.15 -2.46
C ALA A 426 16.65 7.66 -1.76
N GLU A 427 16.52 8.52 -0.76
CA GLU A 427 17.60 9.12 0.03
C GLU A 427 17.83 8.41 1.36
N GLU A 428 17.05 7.36 1.67
CA GLU A 428 17.10 6.65 2.94
C GLU A 428 17.14 5.14 2.69
N GLU A 429 17.91 4.44 3.55
CA GLU A 429 17.87 2.98 3.65
C GLU A 429 16.97 2.59 4.82
N GLY A 430 16.15 1.55 4.66
CA GLY A 430 15.27 1.08 5.72
C GLY A 430 14.44 -0.13 5.32
N HIS A 431 13.88 -0.82 6.32
CA HIS A 431 13.08 -2.03 6.11
C HIS A 431 11.59 -1.71 5.99
N TYR A 432 10.92 -2.55 5.20
CA TYR A 432 9.49 -2.45 4.93
C TYR A 432 8.83 -3.82 5.02
N LEU A 433 7.67 -3.87 5.66
CA LEU A 433 6.87 -5.08 5.82
C LEU A 433 5.71 -5.08 4.83
N THR A 434 5.68 -6.06 3.95
CA THR A 434 4.61 -6.22 2.96
C THR A 434 3.36 -6.86 3.55
N THR A 435 2.25 -6.84 2.79
CA THR A 435 0.96 -7.42 3.21
C THR A 435 1.05 -8.91 3.53
N ASP A 436 1.96 -9.62 2.89
CA ASP A 436 2.19 -11.06 3.00
C ASP A 436 3.37 -11.43 3.92
N GLY A 437 3.83 -10.49 4.74
CA GLY A 437 4.80 -10.76 5.80
C GLY A 437 6.28 -10.73 5.39
N ARG A 438 6.62 -10.40 4.13
CA ARG A 438 8.02 -10.23 3.72
C ARG A 438 8.60 -8.95 4.31
N ILE A 439 9.77 -9.04 4.95
CA ILE A 439 10.54 -7.89 5.41
C ILE A 439 11.60 -7.58 4.36
N GLU A 440 11.48 -6.45 3.70
CA GLU A 440 12.29 -6.09 2.54
C GLU A 440 13.09 -4.81 2.77
N LEU A 441 14.30 -4.78 2.24
CA LEU A 441 15.21 -3.64 2.37
C LEU A 441 15.08 -2.69 1.17
N ASN A 442 14.64 -1.45 1.43
CA ASN A 442 14.87 -0.34 0.53
C ASN A 442 16.29 0.15 0.67
N ARG A 443 17.07 0.13 -0.41
CA ARG A 443 18.44 0.67 -0.42
C ARG A 443 18.45 2.12 -0.88
N GLN A 444 19.30 2.90 -0.27
CA GLN A 444 19.52 4.28 -0.66
C GLN A 444 20.07 4.37 -2.08
N ALA A 445 19.38 5.08 -2.98
CA ALA A 445 19.74 5.29 -4.37
C ALA A 445 20.22 6.71 -4.67
N LEU A 446 19.89 7.68 -3.84
CA LEU A 446 20.27 9.09 -3.97
C LEU A 446 20.97 9.57 -2.68
N ILE A 447 21.90 10.49 -2.85
CA ILE A 447 22.55 11.19 -1.75
C ILE A 447 21.59 12.30 -1.29
N PRO A 448 21.19 12.31 0.00
CA PRO A 448 20.33 13.37 0.50
C PRO A 448 21.04 14.74 0.49
N GLY A 449 20.27 15.79 0.44
CA GLY A 449 20.82 17.12 0.68
C GLY A 449 21.30 17.29 2.12
N VAL A 450 22.14 18.28 2.37
CA VAL A 450 22.80 18.50 3.66
C VAL A 450 21.81 18.73 4.82
N GLN A 451 20.64 19.27 4.52
CA GLN A 451 19.66 19.64 5.53
C GLN A 451 18.54 18.59 5.71
N GLN A 452 18.42 17.61 4.81
CA GLN A 452 17.39 16.58 4.94
C GLN A 452 17.77 15.52 5.97
N ARG A 453 16.84 15.20 6.87
CA ARG A 453 17.01 14.20 7.92
C ARG A 453 15.88 13.17 7.91
N SER A 454 16.20 11.94 8.27
CA SER A 454 15.16 10.92 8.52
C SER A 454 14.33 11.28 9.76
N VAL A 455 13.19 10.61 9.94
CA VAL A 455 12.40 10.76 11.16
C VAL A 455 13.22 10.36 12.38
N SER A 456 13.96 9.25 12.29
CA SER A 456 14.83 8.77 13.37
C SER A 456 15.93 9.77 13.72
N GLU A 457 16.58 10.43 12.74
CA GLU A 457 17.60 11.45 12.98
C GLU A 457 17.04 12.70 13.69
N VAL A 458 15.83 13.12 13.30
CA VAL A 458 15.16 14.26 13.95
C VAL A 458 14.79 13.93 15.40
N LEU A 459 14.20 12.74 15.62
CA LEU A 459 13.79 12.31 16.95
C LEU A 459 15.00 12.06 17.87
N ALA A 460 16.13 11.58 17.34
CA ALA A 460 17.38 11.47 18.10
C ALA A 460 17.86 12.84 18.59
N GLY A 461 17.86 13.86 17.73
CA GLY A 461 18.21 15.23 18.13
C GLY A 461 17.24 15.82 19.17
N LEU A 462 15.96 15.52 19.09
CA LEU A 462 14.95 15.93 20.08
C LEU A 462 15.14 15.17 21.41
N ALA A 463 15.51 13.90 21.39
CA ALA A 463 15.77 13.08 22.56
C ALA A 463 16.97 13.63 23.36
N GLU A 464 18.07 14.00 22.67
CA GLU A 464 19.23 14.67 23.30
C GLU A 464 18.83 15.94 24.04
N LYS A 465 18.00 16.80 23.40
CA LYS A 465 17.46 18.02 24.00
C LYS A 465 16.49 17.76 25.15
N SER A 466 15.90 16.59 25.22
CA SER A 466 14.96 16.19 26.26
C SER A 466 15.58 15.34 27.36
N GLY A 467 16.83 14.88 27.18
CA GLY A 467 17.59 14.16 28.19
C GLY A 467 17.27 12.67 28.29
N PHE A 468 16.79 12.02 27.22
CA PHE A 468 16.60 10.56 27.18
C PHE A 468 17.26 9.92 25.96
N SER A 469 17.51 8.61 26.04
CA SER A 469 18.07 7.81 24.96
C SER A 469 16.96 7.02 24.26
N LEU A 470 17.03 6.95 22.95
CA LEU A 470 16.13 6.12 22.16
C LEU A 470 16.67 4.69 22.07
N GLN A 471 15.76 3.73 22.15
CA GLN A 471 16.02 2.33 21.89
C GLN A 471 15.10 1.89 20.76
N SER A 472 15.63 1.15 19.80
CA SER A 472 14.85 0.60 18.71
C SER A 472 15.27 -0.86 18.50
N ASP A 473 14.44 -1.78 18.96
CA ASP A 473 14.57 -3.22 18.72
C ASP A 473 13.33 -3.71 17.96
N TRP A 474 13.11 -3.11 16.80
CA TRP A 474 11.96 -3.45 15.96
C TRP A 474 12.02 -4.89 15.44
N GLN A 475 13.23 -5.42 15.24
CA GLN A 475 13.43 -6.74 14.66
C GLN A 475 12.77 -7.83 15.52
N ALA A 476 13.09 -7.89 16.80
CA ALA A 476 12.46 -8.85 17.71
C ALA A 476 10.94 -8.70 17.73
N VAL A 477 10.44 -7.45 17.87
CA VAL A 477 8.99 -7.19 17.99
C VAL A 477 8.22 -7.57 16.73
N VAL A 478 8.75 -7.22 15.56
CA VAL A 478 8.03 -7.42 14.28
C VAL A 478 8.14 -8.88 13.84
N THR A 479 9.33 -9.49 13.89
CA THR A 479 9.56 -10.86 13.42
C THR A 479 8.76 -11.90 14.22
N ASP A 480 8.77 -11.78 15.55
CA ASP A 480 8.03 -12.71 16.40
C ASP A 480 6.52 -12.65 16.17
N LYS A 481 5.99 -11.45 15.97
CA LYS A 481 4.55 -11.26 15.74
C LYS A 481 4.12 -11.71 14.33
N ILE A 482 4.92 -11.48 13.30
CA ILE A 482 4.60 -11.91 11.92
C ILE A 482 4.40 -13.42 11.89
N SER A 483 5.30 -14.20 12.48
CA SER A 483 5.22 -15.67 12.47
C SER A 483 3.95 -16.22 13.13
N SER A 484 3.28 -15.43 13.94
CA SER A 484 1.99 -15.78 14.55
C SER A 484 0.78 -15.49 13.66
N ILE A 485 0.95 -14.79 12.53
CA ILE A 485 -0.13 -14.31 11.66
C ILE A 485 -0.04 -14.92 10.26
N VAL A 486 1.15 -14.91 9.69
CA VAL A 486 1.42 -15.37 8.31
C VAL A 486 2.02 -16.78 8.37
N LEU A 487 1.49 -17.67 7.52
CA LEU A 487 2.02 -19.03 7.34
C LEU A 487 3.37 -18.96 6.63
N ALA A 488 4.36 -19.69 7.14
CA ALA A 488 5.68 -19.80 6.54
C ALA A 488 5.65 -20.66 5.26
#